data_1fc132390045828c56f4255f2deb80ff
#
_entry.id   1fc132390045828c56f4255f2deb80ff
#
_cell.length_a   1.000
_cell.length_b   1.000
_cell.length_c   1.000
_cell.angle_alpha   90.00
_cell.angle_beta   90.00
_cell.angle_gamma   90.00
#
_symmetry.space_group_name_H-M   'P 1'
#
loop_
_entity.id
_entity.type
_entity.pdbx_description
1 polymer ?
#
loop_
_entity_poly.entity_id
_entity_poly.type
_entity_poly.pdbx_seq_one_letter_code
_entity_poly.pdbx_strand_id
1 'polypeptide(L)'
;GSKVGDGMVGNLTTVLGGTVGFLIGGKIVDILDSEEQSDLNNAINQTLTKNPDNVSNKWKSQKNIDTNAEIIPLNSYKIDQNTCRDFTKIVKKGEKQVQEKSTACRDEKGNWKII
;
A
#
# COMPACT_ATOMS: atom_id res chain seq x y z
N GLY A 1 -0.06 7.93 20.29
CA GLY A 1 0.84 7.94 20.21
C GLY A 1 0.74 7.72 20.06
N SER A 2 0.45 7.79 20.26
CA SER A 2 1.21 7.72 20.15
C SER A 2 1.13 7.55 20.01
N LYS A 3 0.74 7.39 20.19
CA LYS A 3 1.33 7.41 20.06
C LYS A 3 1.31 6.85 19.90
N VAL A 4 0.72 6.80 19.98
CA VAL A 4 1.37 6.42 19.68
C VAL A 4 1.41 6.05 19.49
N GLY A 5 0.89 5.80 19.70
CA GLY A 5 1.59 5.57 19.53
C GLY A 5 1.47 5.13 19.28
N ASP A 6 1.20 4.98 19.44
CA ASP A 6 1.71 4.65 19.12
C ASP A 6 1.57 3.85 18.77
N GLY A 7 1.14 3.51 18.83
CA GLY A 7 1.60 2.90 18.51
C GLY A 7 1.13 2.15 18.07
N MET A 8 0.76 1.79 17.94
CA MET A 8 0.92 1.26 17.52
C MET A 8 0.87 0.51 17.16
N VAL A 9 0.31 0.24 17.17
CA VAL A 9 0.83 -0.42 16.81
C VAL A 9 1.16 -0.86 16.47
N GLY A 10 0.83 -1.19 16.52
CA GLY A 10 1.63 -1.56 16.26
C GLY A 10 1.65 -1.97 15.69
N ASN A 11 1.35 -1.96 15.62
CA ASN A 11 1.80 -2.06 15.08
C ASN A 11 1.85 -1.99 14.29
N LEU A 12 1.28 -1.83 14.21
CA LEU A 12 1.57 -1.65 13.32
C LEU A 12 1.89 -0.89 12.81
N THR A 13 1.54 -0.50 12.74
CA THR A 13 2.02 0.20 12.00
C THR A 13 2.81 0.99 12.27
N THR A 14 2.87 1.26 12.78
CA THR A 14 3.81 2.10 12.90
C THR A 14 4.93 1.63 12.66
N VAL A 15 4.88 0.74 12.71
CA VAL A 15 5.90 0.25 12.28
C VAL A 15 6.51 0.78 11.12
N LEU A 16 5.96 1.36 10.40
CA LEU A 16 6.42 1.97 9.20
C LEU A 16 6.99 3.35 9.46
N GLY A 17 7.63 3.55 10.57
CA GLY A 17 8.18 4.83 10.94
C GLY A 17 7.12 5.88 11.20
N GLY A 18 5.89 5.49 11.23
CA GLY A 18 4.79 6.40 11.51
C GLY A 18 4.50 7.41 10.43
N THR A 19 5.18 7.34 9.28
CA THR A 19 5.03 8.35 8.25
C THR A 19 4.20 7.90 7.07
N VAL A 20 4.15 6.62 6.78
CA VAL A 20 3.40 6.08 5.64
C VAL A 20 2.18 5.36 6.16
N GLY A 21 1.00 5.73 5.67
CA GLY A 21 -0.22 5.02 6.02
C GLY A 21 -0.27 3.64 5.38
N PHE A 22 -1.15 2.78 5.86
CA PHE A 22 -1.34 1.47 5.25
C PHE A 22 -2.17 1.63 3.97
N LEU A 23 -1.63 1.08 2.90
CA LEU A 23 -2.23 1.16 1.57
C LEU A 23 -2.79 -0.19 1.13
N ILE A 24 -2.86 -1.16 2.03
CA ILE A 24 -3.42 -2.48 1.77
C ILE A 24 -4.60 -2.73 2.71
N GLY A 25 -5.59 -3.48 2.22
CA GLY A 25 -6.77 -3.79 3.00
C GLY A 25 -6.72 -5.18 3.59
N GLY A 26 -7.83 -5.56 4.23
CA GLY A 26 -7.91 -6.79 4.99
C GLY A 26 -7.69 -8.06 4.19
N LYS A 27 -8.10 -8.09 2.93
CA LYS A 27 -7.90 -9.29 2.10
C LYS A 27 -6.42 -9.60 1.89
N ILE A 28 -5.63 -8.54 1.68
CA ILE A 28 -4.19 -8.70 1.49
C ILE A 28 -3.52 -9.00 2.82
N VAL A 29 -3.93 -8.32 3.88
CA VAL A 29 -3.38 -8.53 5.21
C VAL A 29 -3.57 -10.00 5.65
N ASP A 30 -4.70 -10.61 5.28
CA ASP A 30 -5.00 -11.98 5.66
C ASP A 30 -4.04 -13.01 5.07
N ILE A 31 -3.40 -12.72 3.95
CA ILE A 31 -2.53 -13.70 3.28
C ILE A 31 -1.05 -13.37 3.35
N LEU A 32 -0.68 -12.16 3.76
CA LEU A 32 0.73 -11.76 3.87
C LEU A 32 1.16 -11.67 5.33
N ASP A 33 2.43 -12.01 5.61
CA ASP A 33 2.96 -11.79 6.95
C ASP A 33 3.33 -10.30 7.12
N SER A 34 3.74 -9.93 8.34
CA SER A 34 3.97 -8.52 8.66
C SER A 34 5.10 -7.90 7.83
N GLU A 35 6.14 -8.67 7.55
CA GLU A 35 7.24 -8.19 6.73
C GLU A 35 6.80 -7.95 5.29
N GLU A 36 6.05 -8.89 4.74
CA GLU A 36 5.53 -8.78 3.38
C GLU A 36 4.55 -7.61 3.27
N GLN A 37 3.71 -7.43 4.29
CA GLN A 37 2.78 -6.29 4.33
C GLN A 37 3.53 -4.97 4.27
N SER A 38 4.59 -4.84 5.06
CA SER A 38 5.38 -3.63 5.11
C SER A 38 6.08 -3.36 3.77
N ASP A 39 6.68 -4.39 3.20
CA ASP A 39 7.37 -4.28 1.91
C ASP A 39 6.42 -3.90 0.79
N LEU A 40 5.25 -4.54 0.74
CA LEU A 40 4.26 -4.23 -0.28
C LEU A 40 3.72 -2.82 -0.10
N ASN A 41 3.48 -2.42 1.14
CA ASN A 41 3.00 -1.07 1.42
C ASN A 41 3.97 -0.02 0.91
N ASN A 42 5.27 -0.24 1.13
CA ASN A 42 6.30 0.67 0.62
C ASN A 42 6.32 0.69 -0.91
N ALA A 43 6.16 -0.47 -1.54
CA ALA A 43 6.11 -0.55 -3.00
C ALA A 43 4.92 0.20 -3.56
N ILE A 44 3.76 0.11 -2.90
CA ILE A 44 2.58 0.85 -3.32
C ILE A 44 2.81 2.36 -3.19
N ASN A 45 3.37 2.79 -2.07
CA ASN A 45 3.66 4.20 -1.85
C ASN A 45 4.58 4.76 -2.96
N GLN A 46 5.61 4.01 -3.32
CA GLN A 46 6.51 4.40 -4.40
C GLN A 46 5.81 4.41 -5.75
N THR A 47 4.97 3.42 -6.01
CA THR A 47 4.24 3.33 -7.26
C THR A 47 3.32 4.53 -7.45
N LEU A 48 2.56 4.87 -6.41
CA LEU A 48 1.65 6.02 -6.48
C LEU A 48 2.41 7.33 -6.66
N THR A 49 3.62 7.42 -6.14
CA THR A 49 4.43 8.61 -6.25
C THR A 49 5.05 8.76 -7.65
N LYS A 50 5.47 7.65 -8.26
CA LYS A 50 6.31 7.70 -9.46
C LYS A 50 5.65 7.26 -10.74
N ASN A 51 4.71 6.32 -10.70
CA ASN A 51 4.18 5.73 -11.92
C ASN A 51 3.03 6.56 -12.50
N PRO A 52 3.01 6.76 -13.82
CA PRO A 52 1.83 7.36 -14.47
C PRO A 52 0.61 6.45 -14.34
N ASP A 53 -0.57 7.02 -14.63
CA ASP A 53 -1.80 6.24 -14.67
C ASP A 53 -1.66 5.08 -15.66
N ASN A 54 -2.15 3.92 -15.27
CA ASN A 54 -2.17 2.69 -16.07
C ASN A 54 -0.80 2.06 -16.29
N VAL A 55 0.25 2.55 -15.63
CA VAL A 55 1.58 1.92 -15.68
C VAL A 55 1.79 1.17 -14.38
N SER A 56 1.71 -0.15 -14.45
CA SER A 56 1.78 -1.00 -13.26
C SER A 56 3.22 -1.15 -12.76
N ASN A 57 3.33 -1.49 -11.48
CA ASN A 57 4.57 -1.91 -10.87
C ASN A 57 4.38 -3.30 -10.26
N LYS A 58 5.39 -4.13 -10.36
CA LYS A 58 5.33 -5.48 -9.81
C LYS A 58 6.21 -5.60 -8.58
N TRP A 59 5.72 -6.35 -7.61
CA TRP A 59 6.41 -6.60 -6.35
C TRP A 59 6.52 -8.10 -6.13
N LYS A 60 7.62 -8.54 -5.54
CA LYS A 60 7.82 -9.94 -5.16
C LYS A 60 8.27 -10.01 -3.73
N SER A 61 7.75 -11.00 -3.00
CA SER A 61 8.20 -11.29 -1.65
C SER A 61 9.63 -11.80 -1.68
N GLN A 62 10.44 -11.33 -0.76
CA GLN A 62 11.80 -11.84 -0.60
C GLN A 62 11.85 -13.13 0.20
N LYS A 63 10.74 -13.45 0.87
CA LYS A 63 10.66 -14.63 1.72
C LYS A 63 10.02 -15.82 1.02
N ASN A 64 9.00 -15.56 0.21
CA ASN A 64 8.20 -16.62 -0.40
C ASN A 64 8.19 -16.46 -1.91
N ILE A 65 8.76 -17.44 -2.61
CA ILE A 65 8.90 -17.36 -4.06
C ILE A 65 7.56 -17.35 -4.77
N ASP A 66 6.51 -17.89 -4.13
CA ASP A 66 5.18 -17.96 -4.70
C ASP A 66 4.31 -16.75 -4.39
N THR A 67 4.87 -15.71 -3.78
CA THR A 67 4.13 -14.54 -3.34
C THR A 67 4.59 -13.31 -4.12
N ASN A 68 3.64 -12.69 -4.81
CA ASN A 68 3.94 -11.49 -5.61
C ASN A 68 2.68 -10.64 -5.73
N ALA A 69 2.86 -9.42 -6.22
CA ALA A 69 1.76 -8.49 -6.39
C ALA A 69 1.97 -7.60 -7.60
N GLU A 70 0.87 -7.05 -8.07
CA GLU A 70 0.89 -6.03 -9.11
C GLU A 70 0.09 -4.83 -8.61
N ILE A 71 0.64 -3.64 -8.78
CA ILE A 71 0.02 -2.39 -8.35
C ILE A 71 -0.24 -1.57 -9.61
N ILE A 72 -1.51 -1.21 -9.84
CA ILE A 72 -1.92 -0.54 -11.06
C ILE A 72 -2.59 0.79 -10.71
N PRO A 73 -1.89 1.93 -10.87
CA PRO A 73 -2.54 3.22 -10.74
C PRO A 73 -3.56 3.39 -11.87
N LEU A 74 -4.72 3.95 -11.57
CA LEU A 74 -5.79 4.07 -12.54
C LEU A 74 -6.07 5.52 -12.94
N ASN A 75 -6.43 6.35 -11.97
CA ASN A 75 -6.82 7.73 -12.20
C ASN A 75 -6.11 8.63 -11.19
N SER A 76 -5.91 9.88 -11.58
CA SER A 76 -5.36 10.88 -10.67
C SER A 76 -6.25 12.11 -10.71
N TYR A 77 -6.53 12.69 -9.53
CA TYR A 77 -7.39 13.87 -9.43
C TYR A 77 -7.11 14.54 -8.09
N LYS A 78 -7.75 15.68 -7.83
CA LYS A 78 -7.56 16.40 -6.59
C LYS A 78 -8.83 16.49 -5.78
N ILE A 79 -8.69 16.32 -4.47
CA ILE A 79 -9.76 16.56 -3.50
C ILE A 79 -9.20 17.55 -2.51
N ASP A 80 -9.83 18.75 -2.41
CA ASP A 80 -9.39 19.80 -1.49
C ASP A 80 -7.90 20.10 -1.61
N GLN A 81 -7.41 20.18 -2.84
CA GLN A 81 -6.02 20.50 -3.17
C GLN A 81 -5.02 19.37 -2.92
N ASN A 82 -5.48 18.24 -2.39
CA ASN A 82 -4.62 17.07 -2.22
C ASN A 82 -4.72 16.17 -3.45
N THR A 83 -3.58 15.71 -3.93
CA THR A 83 -3.56 14.75 -5.05
C THR A 83 -4.05 13.41 -4.56
N CYS A 84 -5.03 12.86 -5.28
CA CYS A 84 -5.60 11.54 -4.96
C CYS A 84 -5.52 10.65 -6.17
N ARG A 85 -5.37 9.35 -5.95
CA ARG A 85 -5.28 8.38 -7.03
C ARG A 85 -6.09 7.15 -6.69
N ASP A 86 -6.82 6.64 -7.68
CA ASP A 86 -7.42 5.32 -7.61
C ASP A 86 -6.37 4.31 -8.06
N PHE A 87 -6.35 3.14 -7.42
CA PHE A 87 -5.40 2.11 -7.80
C PHE A 87 -5.93 0.74 -7.43
N THR A 88 -5.45 -0.27 -8.16
CA THR A 88 -5.80 -1.67 -7.92
C THR A 88 -4.55 -2.41 -7.47
N LYS A 89 -4.74 -3.33 -6.52
CA LYS A 89 -3.69 -4.21 -6.02
C LYS A 89 -4.14 -5.64 -6.25
N ILE A 90 -3.31 -6.42 -6.91
CA ILE A 90 -3.56 -7.85 -7.14
C ILE A 90 -2.43 -8.59 -6.46
N VAL A 91 -2.74 -9.41 -5.46
CA VAL A 91 -1.74 -10.15 -4.71
C VAL A 91 -1.98 -11.64 -4.89
N LYS A 92 -0.92 -12.35 -5.24
CA LYS A 92 -0.94 -13.80 -5.38
C LYS A 92 -0.05 -14.44 -4.36
N LYS A 93 -0.54 -15.51 -3.75
CA LYS A 93 0.26 -16.34 -2.84
C LYS A 93 -0.09 -17.80 -3.11
N GLY A 94 0.80 -18.51 -3.81
CA GLY A 94 0.52 -19.86 -4.25
C GLY A 94 -0.68 -19.86 -5.18
N GLU A 95 -1.70 -20.63 -4.81
CA GLU A 95 -2.94 -20.69 -5.59
C GLU A 95 -3.96 -19.65 -5.19
N LYS A 96 -3.67 -18.88 -4.15
CA LYS A 96 -4.58 -17.81 -3.68
C LYS A 96 -4.31 -16.53 -4.45
N GLN A 97 -5.37 -15.82 -4.75
CA GLN A 97 -5.27 -14.51 -5.38
C GLN A 97 -6.35 -13.62 -4.80
N VAL A 98 -5.97 -12.42 -4.40
CA VAL A 98 -6.92 -11.42 -3.94
C VAL A 98 -6.69 -10.13 -4.71
N GLN A 99 -7.77 -9.36 -4.87
CA GLN A 99 -7.71 -8.10 -5.57
C GLN A 99 -8.44 -7.06 -4.74
N GLU A 100 -7.84 -5.89 -4.61
CA GLU A 100 -8.45 -4.76 -3.92
C GLU A 100 -8.30 -3.52 -4.76
N LYS A 101 -9.36 -2.71 -4.78
CA LYS A 101 -9.33 -1.39 -5.40
C LYS A 101 -9.51 -0.36 -4.30
N SER A 102 -8.69 0.67 -4.32
CA SER A 102 -8.68 1.68 -3.27
C SER A 102 -8.42 3.06 -3.85
N THR A 103 -8.69 4.08 -3.04
CA THR A 103 -8.32 5.45 -3.34
C THR A 103 -7.41 5.95 -2.23
N ALA A 104 -6.30 6.56 -2.60
CA ALA A 104 -5.38 7.17 -1.64
C ALA A 104 -5.14 8.61 -2.01
N CYS A 105 -4.94 9.44 -0.99
CA CYS A 105 -4.60 10.84 -1.18
C CYS A 105 -3.24 11.12 -0.56
N ARG A 106 -2.48 12.01 -1.20
CA ARG A 106 -1.16 12.39 -0.74
C ARG A 106 -1.27 13.52 0.27
N ASP A 107 -0.60 13.37 1.40
CA ASP A 107 -0.59 14.42 2.42
C ASP A 107 0.49 15.45 2.13
N GLU A 108 0.61 16.45 3.00
CA GLU A 108 1.57 17.53 2.84
C GLU A 108 3.01 17.06 2.85
N LYS A 109 3.25 15.92 3.47
CA LYS A 109 4.60 15.35 3.57
C LYS A 109 4.94 14.44 2.40
N GLY A 110 3.98 14.23 1.50
CA GLY A 110 4.18 13.39 0.34
C GLY A 110 3.86 11.92 0.56
N ASN A 111 3.22 11.58 1.67
CA ASN A 111 2.84 10.21 1.98
C ASN A 111 1.39 9.95 1.57
N TRP A 112 1.14 8.74 1.07
CA TRP A 112 -0.19 8.36 0.62
C TRP A 112 -0.95 7.68 1.74
N LYS A 113 -2.25 7.97 1.82
CA LYS A 113 -3.15 7.36 2.80
C LYS A 113 -4.46 7.02 2.14
N ILE A 114 -5.00 5.87 2.48
CA ILE A 114 -6.33 5.44 2.00
C ILE A 114 -7.41 6.37 2.56
N ILE A 115 -8.36 6.72 1.74
CA ILE A 115 -9.51 7.50 2.17
C ILE A 115 -10.78 6.66 2.17
#